data_3a83b870ad4cec96b9ff54a5c95eb197
#
_entry.id   3a83b870ad4cec96b9ff54a5c95eb197
#
_cell.length_a   1.000
_cell.length_b   1.000
_cell.length_c   1.000
_cell.angle_alpha   90.00
_cell.angle_beta   90.00
_cell.angle_gamma   90.00
#
_symmetry.space_group_name_H-M   'P 1'
#
loop_
_entity.id
_entity.type
_entity.pdbx_description
1 polymer ?
#
loop_
_entity_poly.entity_id
_entity_poly.type
_entity_poly.pdbx_seq_one_letter_code
_entity_poly.pdbx_strand_id
1 'polypeptide(L)'
;MLKTFASLVPRLCRINGLSATLLTVASMMICGGDIAEAQLPTIGSIERIDSRLDLIVSSDAEMEVLAAGHEWTEGPVWVPALEGVLYSDIPNNAIYLWREGGPASLWLQPSGYTGETPRGGESGSNGLLLDHEGGLLLAQHGDRRIARLDSSWDAPVASFETLVREFEGKRFNSPNDLAVNANGDLYFTDPPYGLEQGIEDPVKELDVHGVYRLTADGSLTQVISDLPRPNGIAFSPDQGTLYVSNSGLPPVIMAYDVTSSGDLSNGRAFYQSWGDGLAIDQQGNVYVAGPDNGVLIISPAGELLGSLNTTQRTSNCAFGDDGYTLYITSDMHLLRIRLNVKGVGF
;
A
#
# COMPACT_ATOMS: atom_id res chain seq x y z
N MET A 1 -54.18 -23.55 -40.98
CA MET A 1 -53.83 -23.86 -42.37
C MET A 1 -52.46 -24.53 -42.37
N LEU A 2 -52.49 -25.83 -42.71
CA LEU A 2 -51.31 -26.67 -42.95
C LEU A 2 -50.49 -26.16 -44.14
N LYS A 3 -49.17 -26.36 -44.14
CA LYS A 3 -48.44 -26.96 -45.27
C LYS A 3 -47.06 -27.43 -44.84
N THR A 4 -46.93 -28.73 -44.77
CA THR A 4 -45.79 -29.64 -44.86
C THR A 4 -45.07 -29.52 -46.21
N PHE A 5 -43.75 -29.85 -46.24
CA PHE A 5 -43.03 -30.56 -47.31
C PHE A 5 -41.54 -30.49 -46.94
N ALA A 6 -40.78 -31.48 -46.80
CA ALA A 6 -40.55 -32.83 -47.32
C ALA A 6 -39.04 -32.96 -47.59
N SER A 7 -38.51 -34.06 -47.15
CA SER A 7 -37.16 -34.62 -47.20
C SER A 7 -36.54 -34.68 -48.60
N LEU A 8 -35.21 -34.62 -48.66
CA LEU A 8 -34.40 -35.31 -49.67
C LEU A 8 -33.03 -35.68 -49.14
N VAL A 9 -32.78 -36.99 -49.07
CA VAL A 9 -31.47 -37.64 -48.93
C VAL A 9 -31.02 -38.06 -50.31
N PRO A 10 -29.74 -37.95 -50.68
CA PRO A 10 -29.18 -38.94 -51.62
C PRO A 10 -27.89 -39.62 -51.09
N ARG A 11 -28.00 -40.90 -51.05
CA ARG A 11 -27.15 -42.02 -51.51
C ARG A 11 -25.62 -41.94 -51.37
N LEU A 12 -25.14 -42.98 -50.67
CA LEU A 12 -23.78 -43.49 -50.67
C LEU A 12 -23.24 -43.75 -52.09
N CYS A 13 -21.95 -43.47 -52.23
CA CYS A 13 -21.10 -44.15 -53.24
C CYS A 13 -19.84 -44.66 -52.53
N ARG A 14 -19.68 -45.97 -52.52
CA ARG A 14 -18.45 -46.69 -52.08
C ARG A 14 -17.43 -46.61 -53.21
N ILE A 15 -16.18 -46.25 -52.85
CA ILE A 15 -15.02 -46.64 -53.63
C ILE A 15 -13.93 -47.15 -52.67
N ASN A 16 -13.51 -48.41 -52.90
CA ASN A 16 -12.40 -49.07 -52.28
C ASN A 16 -11.08 -48.57 -52.84
N GLY A 17 -10.07 -48.39 -51.98
CA GLY A 17 -8.70 -48.16 -52.41
C GLY A 17 -7.77 -48.10 -51.19
N LEU A 18 -7.14 -49.23 -50.85
CA LEU A 18 -6.02 -49.29 -49.90
C LEU A 18 -4.84 -48.51 -50.47
N SER A 19 -4.30 -47.61 -49.68
CA SER A 19 -2.89 -47.22 -49.74
C SER A 19 -2.42 -46.86 -48.32
N ALA A 20 -1.56 -47.69 -47.79
CA ALA A 20 -0.86 -47.48 -46.53
C ALA A 20 0.23 -46.43 -46.75
N THR A 21 0.02 -45.24 -46.16
CA THR A 21 1.07 -44.22 -46.10
C THR A 21 1.60 -44.19 -44.66
N LEU A 22 2.88 -44.58 -44.49
CA LEU A 22 3.61 -44.42 -43.24
C LEU A 22 3.57 -42.92 -42.83
N LEU A 23 2.96 -42.63 -41.70
CA LEU A 23 3.16 -41.33 -41.00
C LEU A 23 4.47 -41.44 -40.21
N THR A 24 5.50 -40.77 -40.66
CA THR A 24 6.70 -40.47 -39.90
C THR A 24 6.32 -39.38 -38.88
N VAL A 25 6.24 -39.73 -37.60
CA VAL A 25 6.13 -38.77 -36.53
C VAL A 25 7.48 -38.07 -36.36
N ALA A 26 7.60 -36.88 -36.90
CA ALA A 26 8.73 -36.01 -36.61
C ALA A 26 8.54 -35.48 -35.15
N SER A 27 9.34 -36.04 -34.22
CA SER A 27 9.51 -35.40 -32.89
C SER A 27 10.13 -34.03 -33.09
N MET A 28 9.32 -32.98 -33.01
CA MET A 28 9.82 -31.63 -32.77
C MET A 28 10.40 -31.61 -31.35
N MET A 29 11.72 -31.66 -31.24
CA MET A 29 12.43 -31.19 -30.08
C MET A 29 12.09 -29.70 -29.95
N ILE A 30 11.24 -29.36 -28.97
CA ILE A 30 11.12 -27.99 -28.49
C ILE A 30 12.45 -27.71 -27.79
N CYS A 31 13.36 -26.98 -28.47
CA CYS A 31 14.47 -26.33 -27.81
C CYS A 31 13.84 -25.41 -26.78
N GLY A 32 14.00 -25.73 -25.50
CA GLY A 32 13.76 -24.80 -24.40
C GLY A 32 14.70 -23.60 -24.56
N GLY A 33 14.27 -22.58 -25.27
CA GLY A 33 14.89 -21.28 -25.18
C GLY A 33 14.50 -20.74 -23.82
N ASP A 34 15.50 -20.39 -23.01
CA ASP A 34 15.30 -19.55 -21.84
C ASP A 34 14.52 -18.33 -22.32
N ILE A 35 13.26 -18.22 -21.87
CA ILE A 35 12.50 -16.98 -22.05
C ILE A 35 13.23 -16.01 -21.12
N ALA A 36 14.07 -15.15 -21.68
CA ALA A 36 14.66 -14.05 -20.94
C ALA A 36 13.48 -13.29 -20.32
N GLU A 37 13.43 -13.28 -19.00
CA GLU A 37 12.46 -12.50 -18.25
C GLU A 37 12.61 -11.04 -18.71
N ALA A 38 11.53 -10.45 -19.21
CA ALA A 38 11.59 -9.09 -19.74
C ALA A 38 11.94 -8.16 -18.58
N GLN A 39 13.08 -7.47 -18.68
CA GLN A 39 13.50 -6.51 -17.68
C GLN A 39 12.43 -5.43 -17.52
N LEU A 40 12.01 -5.20 -16.27
CA LEU A 40 11.02 -4.16 -15.96
C LEU A 40 11.58 -2.76 -16.28
N PRO A 41 10.75 -1.82 -16.71
CA PRO A 41 11.19 -0.44 -16.88
C PRO A 41 11.70 0.12 -15.55
N THR A 42 12.75 0.95 -15.60
CA THR A 42 13.30 1.62 -14.42
C THR A 42 13.06 3.12 -14.50
N ILE A 43 12.97 3.77 -13.34
CA ILE A 43 12.69 5.20 -13.23
C ILE A 43 13.54 5.82 -12.12
N GLY A 44 13.82 7.11 -12.26
CA GLY A 44 14.37 7.92 -11.20
C GLY A 44 15.89 7.78 -11.01
N SER A 45 16.36 8.16 -9.83
CA SER A 45 17.78 8.16 -9.47
C SER A 45 17.96 8.05 -7.96
N ILE A 46 19.17 7.67 -7.53
CA ILE A 46 19.55 7.57 -6.13
C ILE A 46 20.56 8.66 -5.82
N GLU A 47 20.21 9.56 -4.92
CA GLU A 47 21.13 10.58 -4.41
C GLU A 47 21.82 10.06 -3.15
N ARG A 48 23.16 10.05 -3.17
CA ARG A 48 24.00 9.56 -2.08
C ARG A 48 24.66 10.76 -1.40
N ILE A 49 24.21 11.06 -0.17
CA ILE A 49 24.69 12.20 0.62
C ILE A 49 25.77 11.73 1.62
N ASP A 50 25.53 10.58 2.24
CA ASP A 50 26.43 9.99 3.22
C ASP A 50 26.83 8.57 2.78
N SER A 51 28.10 8.20 2.97
CA SER A 51 28.63 6.88 2.58
C SER A 51 27.96 5.70 3.29
N ARG A 52 27.28 5.92 4.43
CA ARG A 52 26.47 4.90 5.10
C ARG A 52 25.32 4.41 4.24
N LEU A 53 24.86 5.22 3.26
CA LEU A 53 23.84 4.77 2.30
C LEU A 53 24.32 3.58 1.46
N ASP A 54 25.62 3.46 1.21
CA ASP A 54 26.18 2.35 0.41
C ASP A 54 26.01 0.98 1.10
N LEU A 55 25.78 0.98 2.41
CA LEU A 55 25.45 -0.24 3.18
C LEU A 55 23.97 -0.62 3.02
N ILE A 56 23.12 0.33 2.66
CA ILE A 56 21.66 0.18 2.56
C ILE A 56 21.26 -0.05 1.10
N VAL A 57 21.78 0.75 0.18
CA VAL A 57 21.42 0.76 -1.24
C VAL A 57 22.64 0.43 -2.07
N SER A 58 22.61 -0.70 -2.78
CA SER A 58 23.70 -1.10 -3.69
C SER A 58 23.97 -0.04 -4.76
N SER A 59 25.23 0.04 -5.23
CA SER A 59 25.62 1.01 -6.25
C SER A 59 24.95 0.81 -7.60
N ASP A 60 24.47 -0.40 -7.88
CA ASP A 60 23.76 -0.84 -9.08
C ASP A 60 22.24 -1.01 -8.86
N ALA A 61 21.73 -0.62 -7.68
CA ALA A 61 20.30 -0.67 -7.42
C ALA A 61 19.52 0.28 -8.33
N GLU A 62 18.40 -0.19 -8.84
CA GLU A 62 17.48 0.56 -9.68
C GLU A 62 16.06 0.48 -9.11
N MET A 63 15.26 1.51 -9.35
CA MET A 63 13.83 1.51 -9.03
C MET A 63 13.05 0.98 -10.23
N GLU A 64 12.42 -0.17 -10.07
CA GLU A 64 11.62 -0.83 -11.11
C GLU A 64 10.17 -0.38 -11.05
N VAL A 65 9.55 -0.17 -12.22
CA VAL A 65 8.13 0.15 -12.37
C VAL A 65 7.33 -1.15 -12.47
N LEU A 66 6.54 -1.46 -11.45
CA LEU A 66 5.73 -2.67 -11.36
C LEU A 66 4.32 -2.47 -11.93
N ALA A 67 3.76 -1.28 -11.74
CA ALA A 67 2.46 -0.89 -12.26
C ALA A 67 2.42 0.60 -12.57
N ALA A 68 1.53 1.00 -13.48
CA ALA A 68 1.29 2.37 -13.88
C ALA A 68 -0.17 2.56 -14.34
N GLY A 69 -0.61 3.83 -14.43
CA GLY A 69 -1.92 4.17 -14.97
C GLY A 69 -3.03 4.30 -13.93
N HIS A 70 -2.66 4.39 -12.65
CA HIS A 70 -3.53 4.74 -11.55
C HIS A 70 -3.75 6.26 -11.46
N GLU A 71 -4.62 6.71 -10.58
CA GLU A 71 -4.86 8.13 -10.35
C GLU A 71 -4.01 8.67 -9.18
N TRP A 72 -4.03 7.99 -8.03
CA TRP A 72 -3.19 8.28 -6.87
C TRP A 72 -3.00 7.01 -6.04
N THR A 73 -1.79 6.45 -6.09
CA THR A 73 -1.47 5.21 -5.37
C THR A 73 -1.04 5.49 -3.95
N GLU A 74 -1.43 4.62 -3.00
CA GLU A 74 -1.16 4.74 -1.57
C GLU A 74 -1.12 3.38 -0.85
N GLY A 75 -0.69 3.41 0.42
CA GLY A 75 -0.82 2.33 1.38
C GLY A 75 -0.32 0.97 0.90
N PRO A 76 0.92 0.83 0.40
CA PRO A 76 1.42 -0.46 -0.05
C PRO A 76 1.59 -1.39 1.15
N VAL A 77 1.13 -2.65 1.01
CA VAL A 77 1.32 -3.69 2.02
C VAL A 77 1.62 -5.02 1.34
N TRP A 78 2.69 -5.69 1.78
CA TRP A 78 2.98 -7.06 1.36
C TRP A 78 2.05 -8.04 2.07
N VAL A 79 1.42 -8.93 1.31
CA VAL A 79 0.51 -9.96 1.83
C VAL A 79 1.10 -11.34 1.52
N PRO A 80 1.69 -12.03 2.52
CA PRO A 80 2.29 -13.35 2.31
C PRO A 80 1.31 -14.38 1.75
N ALA A 81 0.04 -14.34 2.17
CA ALA A 81 -1.01 -15.25 1.67
C ALA A 81 -1.29 -15.09 0.17
N LEU A 82 -0.99 -13.92 -0.39
CA LEU A 82 -1.14 -13.61 -1.81
C LEU A 82 0.19 -13.70 -2.58
N GLU A 83 1.32 -13.81 -1.89
CA GLU A 83 2.66 -13.65 -2.47
C GLU A 83 2.73 -12.39 -3.34
N GLY A 84 2.22 -11.26 -2.80
CA GLY A 84 2.05 -10.03 -3.57
C GLY A 84 1.81 -8.79 -2.72
N VAL A 85 1.84 -7.65 -3.39
CA VAL A 85 1.60 -6.32 -2.80
C VAL A 85 0.19 -5.87 -3.11
N LEU A 86 -0.56 -5.53 -2.07
CA LEU A 86 -1.77 -4.74 -2.19
C LEU A 86 -1.41 -3.25 -2.05
N TYR A 87 -2.10 -2.40 -2.79
CA TYR A 87 -1.99 -0.95 -2.68
C TYR A 87 -3.29 -0.28 -3.11
N SER A 88 -3.59 0.86 -2.52
CA SER A 88 -4.78 1.65 -2.80
C SER A 88 -4.60 2.51 -4.04
N ASP A 89 -5.65 2.68 -4.84
CA ASP A 89 -5.85 3.78 -5.79
C ASP A 89 -7.03 4.58 -5.26
N ILE A 90 -6.73 5.63 -4.47
CA ILE A 90 -7.71 6.25 -3.58
C ILE A 90 -8.85 6.92 -4.33
N PRO A 91 -8.62 7.76 -5.38
CA PRO A 91 -9.72 8.41 -6.09
C PRO A 91 -10.63 7.41 -6.78
N ASN A 92 -10.07 6.29 -7.25
CA ASN A 92 -10.82 5.21 -7.90
C ASN A 92 -11.52 4.28 -6.90
N ASN A 93 -11.39 4.53 -5.59
CA ASN A 93 -12.00 3.72 -4.52
C ASN A 93 -11.68 2.23 -4.68
N ALA A 94 -10.42 1.89 -4.97
CA ALA A 94 -9.96 0.58 -5.37
C ALA A 94 -8.68 0.16 -4.66
N ILE A 95 -8.51 -1.16 -4.49
CA ILE A 95 -7.25 -1.80 -4.13
C ILE A 95 -6.82 -2.67 -5.30
N TYR A 96 -5.56 -2.57 -5.66
CA TYR A 96 -4.92 -3.40 -6.68
C TYR A 96 -3.96 -4.39 -6.04
N LEU A 97 -3.77 -5.51 -6.71
CA LEU A 97 -2.80 -6.54 -6.38
C LEU A 97 -1.76 -6.63 -7.48
N TRP A 98 -0.49 -6.54 -7.09
CA TRP A 98 0.63 -6.90 -7.94
C TRP A 98 1.32 -8.16 -7.42
N ARG A 99 1.71 -9.05 -8.34
CA ARG A 99 2.51 -10.25 -8.08
C ARG A 99 3.64 -10.33 -9.08
N GLU A 100 4.73 -10.99 -8.67
CA GLU A 100 5.86 -11.25 -9.56
C GLU A 100 5.41 -11.94 -10.85
N GLY A 101 6.00 -11.53 -11.99
CA GLY A 101 5.74 -12.11 -13.31
C GLY A 101 4.41 -11.72 -13.96
N GLY A 102 3.62 -10.82 -13.37
CA GLY A 102 2.33 -10.39 -13.92
C GLY A 102 2.05 -8.88 -13.79
N PRO A 103 1.05 -8.38 -14.52
CA PRO A 103 0.58 -7.02 -14.33
C PRO A 103 -0.23 -6.90 -13.03
N ALA A 104 -0.30 -5.68 -12.49
CA ALA A 104 -1.25 -5.38 -11.43
C ALA A 104 -2.70 -5.56 -11.90
N SER A 105 -3.55 -6.03 -11.02
CA SER A 105 -4.97 -6.26 -11.29
C SER A 105 -5.84 -5.69 -10.19
N LEU A 106 -7.05 -5.26 -10.54
CA LEU A 106 -8.06 -4.85 -9.57
C LEU A 106 -8.34 -6.03 -8.62
N TRP A 107 -8.16 -5.81 -7.32
CA TRP A 107 -8.36 -6.83 -6.30
C TRP A 107 -9.64 -6.61 -5.50
N LEU A 108 -9.93 -5.36 -5.07
CA LEU A 108 -11.13 -5.02 -4.31
C LEU A 108 -11.66 -3.64 -4.71
N GLN A 109 -12.98 -3.56 -4.93
CA GLN A 109 -13.70 -2.31 -5.15
C GLN A 109 -15.17 -2.49 -4.75
N PRO A 110 -15.78 -1.58 -3.95
CA PRO A 110 -15.16 -0.39 -3.35
C PRO A 110 -14.21 -0.75 -2.20
N SER A 111 -13.20 0.11 -1.93
CA SER A 111 -12.21 -0.09 -0.87
C SER A 111 -12.42 0.79 0.36
N GLY A 112 -12.97 2.00 0.19
CA GLY A 112 -13.07 3.00 1.26
C GLY A 112 -14.45 3.60 1.42
N TYR A 113 -15.15 3.91 0.32
CA TYR A 113 -16.51 4.44 0.35
C TYR A 113 -17.51 3.38 -0.10
N THR A 114 -18.42 3.02 0.80
CA THR A 114 -19.43 1.97 0.54
C THR A 114 -20.84 2.54 0.37
N GLY A 115 -21.01 3.88 0.40
CA GLY A 115 -22.30 4.55 0.21
C GLY A 115 -22.80 4.51 -1.23
N GLU A 116 -24.11 4.68 -1.41
CA GLU A 116 -24.77 4.69 -2.73
C GLU A 116 -24.65 6.03 -3.45
N THR A 117 -24.51 7.13 -2.71
CA THR A 117 -24.41 8.47 -3.30
C THR A 117 -22.98 8.72 -3.76
N PRO A 118 -22.74 8.95 -5.07
CA PRO A 118 -21.39 9.26 -5.55
C PRO A 118 -20.78 10.46 -4.82
N ARG A 119 -19.49 10.35 -4.51
CA ARG A 119 -18.70 11.43 -3.95
C ARG A 119 -17.39 11.58 -4.72
N GLY A 120 -16.82 12.78 -4.70
CA GLY A 120 -15.52 13.09 -5.29
C GLY A 120 -14.37 12.97 -4.27
N GLY A 121 -13.20 13.39 -4.70
CA GLY A 121 -11.98 13.42 -3.90
C GLY A 121 -11.43 12.03 -3.60
N GLU A 122 -10.72 11.92 -2.51
CA GLU A 122 -10.10 10.68 -2.06
C GLU A 122 -11.11 9.79 -1.33
N SER A 123 -11.88 9.01 -2.08
CA SER A 123 -12.98 8.20 -1.53
C SER A 123 -12.59 6.78 -1.14
N GLY A 124 -11.45 6.26 -1.58
CA GLY A 124 -10.98 4.92 -1.32
C GLY A 124 -10.41 4.69 0.09
N SER A 125 -9.84 3.51 0.29
CA SER A 125 -8.89 3.29 1.37
C SER A 125 -7.60 4.07 1.10
N ASN A 126 -6.91 4.52 2.16
CA ASN A 126 -5.55 5.05 2.09
C ASN A 126 -4.59 3.99 2.61
N GLY A 127 -4.10 4.07 3.84
CA GLY A 127 -3.21 3.09 4.44
C GLY A 127 -3.84 1.69 4.54
N LEU A 128 -3.02 0.68 4.25
CA LEU A 128 -3.33 -0.73 4.41
C LEU A 128 -2.28 -1.35 5.35
N LEU A 129 -2.72 -2.23 6.24
CA LEU A 129 -1.83 -2.91 7.19
C LEU A 129 -2.34 -4.33 7.47
N LEU A 130 -1.45 -5.27 7.74
CA LEU A 130 -1.84 -6.56 8.31
C LEU A 130 -1.79 -6.48 9.83
N ASP A 131 -2.84 -6.94 10.50
CA ASP A 131 -2.80 -7.15 11.94
C ASP A 131 -2.00 -8.42 12.31
N HIS A 132 -1.83 -8.67 13.60
CA HIS A 132 -1.08 -9.83 14.11
C HIS A 132 -1.68 -11.19 13.73
N GLU A 133 -2.96 -11.23 13.35
CA GLU A 133 -3.67 -12.42 12.88
C GLU A 133 -3.58 -12.58 11.35
N GLY A 134 -2.96 -11.63 10.67
CA GLY A 134 -2.86 -11.57 9.22
C GLY A 134 -4.13 -11.05 8.54
N GLY A 135 -5.03 -10.38 9.27
CA GLY A 135 -6.21 -9.71 8.72
C GLY A 135 -5.85 -8.36 8.11
N LEU A 136 -6.49 -7.99 7.00
CA LEU A 136 -6.27 -6.70 6.36
C LEU A 136 -7.03 -5.59 7.07
N LEU A 137 -6.31 -4.61 7.59
CA LEU A 137 -6.84 -3.35 8.12
C LEU A 137 -6.78 -2.28 7.04
N LEU A 138 -7.81 -1.44 7.00
CA LEU A 138 -7.95 -0.35 6.04
C LEU A 138 -8.28 0.96 6.76
N ALA A 139 -7.51 2.00 6.47
CA ALA A 139 -7.89 3.37 6.76
C ALA A 139 -8.82 3.86 5.63
N GLN A 140 -10.13 3.82 5.87
CA GLN A 140 -11.14 4.15 4.86
C GLN A 140 -11.47 5.65 4.89
N HIS A 141 -10.93 6.42 3.93
CA HIS A 141 -11.23 7.85 3.79
C HIS A 141 -12.72 8.09 3.58
N GLY A 142 -13.33 7.35 2.65
CA GLY A 142 -14.70 7.58 2.24
C GLY A 142 -15.73 7.32 3.34
N ASP A 143 -15.62 6.21 4.04
CA ASP A 143 -16.49 5.85 5.15
C ASP A 143 -16.05 6.47 6.48
N ARG A 144 -14.88 7.12 6.52
CA ARG A 144 -14.33 7.84 7.68
C ARG A 144 -14.20 6.91 8.90
N ARG A 145 -13.51 5.76 8.69
CA ARG A 145 -13.36 4.72 9.73
C ARG A 145 -12.08 3.91 9.54
N ILE A 146 -11.70 3.19 10.59
CA ILE A 146 -10.81 2.04 10.48
C ILE A 146 -11.67 0.79 10.36
N ALA A 147 -11.39 -0.03 9.37
CA ALA A 147 -12.10 -1.26 9.12
C ALA A 147 -11.15 -2.45 8.96
N ARG A 148 -11.65 -3.65 9.24
CA ARG A 148 -11.01 -4.93 8.92
C ARG A 148 -11.78 -5.57 7.78
N LEU A 149 -11.07 -6.09 6.78
CA LEU A 149 -11.72 -6.83 5.70
C LEU A 149 -12.28 -8.15 6.24
N ASP A 150 -13.59 -8.34 6.05
CA ASP A 150 -14.30 -9.58 6.39
C ASP A 150 -14.61 -10.36 5.10
N SER A 151 -13.56 -10.89 4.49
CA SER A 151 -13.63 -11.60 3.22
C SER A 151 -12.41 -12.50 3.00
N SER A 152 -12.54 -13.48 2.10
CA SER A 152 -11.42 -14.35 1.74
C SER A 152 -10.42 -13.63 0.83
N TRP A 153 -9.15 -14.04 0.92
CA TRP A 153 -8.07 -13.50 0.08
C TRP A 153 -8.23 -13.83 -1.41
N ASP A 154 -8.74 -15.04 -1.73
CA ASP A 154 -8.83 -15.54 -3.11
C ASP A 154 -9.97 -14.94 -3.92
N ALA A 155 -11.05 -14.52 -3.23
CA ALA A 155 -12.24 -13.94 -3.85
C ALA A 155 -12.78 -12.82 -2.96
N PRO A 156 -12.09 -11.68 -2.90
CA PRO A 156 -12.46 -10.60 -2.00
C PRO A 156 -13.76 -9.94 -2.43
N VAL A 157 -14.58 -9.64 -1.43
CA VAL A 157 -15.78 -8.82 -1.57
C VAL A 157 -15.71 -7.67 -0.58
N ALA A 158 -16.34 -6.55 -0.88
CA ALA A 158 -16.35 -5.35 -0.05
C ALA A 158 -17.25 -5.54 1.19
N SER A 159 -16.85 -6.47 2.05
CA SER A 159 -17.44 -6.73 3.36
C SER A 159 -16.44 -6.34 4.43
N PHE A 160 -16.85 -5.47 5.36
CA PHE A 160 -15.94 -4.87 6.33
C PHE A 160 -16.54 -4.88 7.73
N GLU A 161 -15.75 -5.33 8.68
CA GLU A 161 -15.99 -5.08 10.11
C GLU A 161 -15.47 -3.67 10.44
N THR A 162 -16.33 -2.83 11.04
CA THR A 162 -15.89 -1.52 11.53
C THR A 162 -15.23 -1.68 12.89
N LEU A 163 -13.93 -1.41 12.99
CA LEU A 163 -13.23 -1.40 14.26
C LEU A 163 -13.52 -0.12 15.06
N VAL A 164 -13.42 1.03 14.40
CA VAL A 164 -13.74 2.33 14.99
C VAL A 164 -14.10 3.35 13.90
N ARG A 165 -15.05 4.26 14.20
CA ARG A 165 -15.53 5.28 13.26
C ARG A 165 -15.76 6.67 13.88
N GLU A 166 -15.63 6.79 15.20
CA GLU A 166 -15.90 8.03 15.92
C GLU A 166 -15.06 8.11 17.19
N PHE A 167 -14.79 9.32 17.64
CA PHE A 167 -14.19 9.64 18.92
C PHE A 167 -15.08 10.63 19.66
N GLU A 168 -15.47 10.30 20.90
CA GLU A 168 -16.39 11.12 21.74
C GLU A 168 -17.71 11.49 21.03
N GLY A 169 -18.25 10.55 20.22
CA GLY A 169 -19.51 10.74 19.48
C GLY A 169 -19.40 11.61 18.24
N LYS A 170 -18.20 11.99 17.82
CA LYS A 170 -17.89 12.73 16.59
C LYS A 170 -17.16 11.82 15.59
N ARG A 171 -17.56 11.84 14.33
CA ARG A 171 -16.91 11.05 13.28
C ARG A 171 -15.50 11.55 13.01
N PHE A 172 -14.59 10.60 12.72
CA PHE A 172 -13.24 10.94 12.26
C PHE A 172 -13.26 11.85 11.03
N ASN A 173 -12.16 12.55 10.78
CA ASN A 173 -11.97 13.34 9.56
C ASN A 173 -11.83 12.39 8.35
N SER A 174 -10.72 11.72 8.24
CA SER A 174 -10.45 10.69 7.24
C SER A 174 -9.21 9.90 7.65
N PRO A 175 -9.37 8.80 8.42
CA PRO A 175 -8.24 7.99 8.85
C PRO A 175 -7.32 7.64 7.68
N ASN A 176 -6.00 7.86 7.87
CA ASN A 176 -5.04 7.88 6.77
C ASN A 176 -4.04 6.72 6.85
N ASP A 177 -3.18 6.67 7.85
CA ASP A 177 -2.14 5.65 7.95
C ASP A 177 -2.18 4.92 9.30
N LEU A 178 -1.56 3.75 9.37
CA LEU A 178 -1.76 2.74 10.40
C LEU A 178 -0.43 2.15 10.88
N ALA A 179 -0.29 1.94 12.19
CA ALA A 179 0.79 1.16 12.78
C ALA A 179 0.27 0.31 13.94
N VAL A 180 0.74 -0.94 14.05
CA VAL A 180 0.39 -1.85 15.15
C VAL A 180 1.64 -2.10 16.00
N ASN A 181 1.49 -1.97 17.32
CA ASN A 181 2.57 -2.30 18.26
C ASN A 181 2.58 -3.80 18.63
N ALA A 182 3.62 -4.26 19.34
CA ALA A 182 3.75 -5.66 19.74
C ALA A 182 2.61 -6.17 20.64
N ASN A 183 1.85 -5.28 21.29
CA ASN A 183 0.71 -5.65 22.12
C ASN A 183 -0.58 -5.82 21.31
N GLY A 184 -0.56 -5.50 20.01
CA GLY A 184 -1.74 -5.49 19.13
C GLY A 184 -2.53 -4.18 19.17
N ASP A 185 -2.05 -3.14 19.87
CA ASP A 185 -2.71 -1.84 19.81
C ASP A 185 -2.47 -1.17 18.46
N LEU A 186 -3.54 -0.69 17.88
CA LEU A 186 -3.53 0.01 16.59
C LEU A 186 -3.42 1.51 16.80
N TYR A 187 -2.43 2.14 16.19
CA TYR A 187 -2.29 3.58 16.11
C TYR A 187 -2.63 4.03 14.70
N PHE A 188 -3.36 5.13 14.57
CA PHE A 188 -3.72 5.67 13.27
C PHE A 188 -3.81 7.19 13.29
N THR A 189 -3.56 7.80 12.13
CA THR A 189 -3.65 9.23 11.90
C THR A 189 -4.98 9.60 11.27
N ASP A 190 -5.48 10.82 11.55
CA ASP A 190 -6.79 11.29 11.09
C ASP A 190 -6.74 12.71 10.51
N PRO A 191 -5.97 12.94 9.42
CA PRO A 191 -5.94 14.23 8.71
C PRO A 191 -7.20 14.44 7.85
N PRO A 192 -7.37 15.61 7.20
CA PRO A 192 -8.60 15.94 6.49
C PRO A 192 -8.59 15.59 5.00
N TYR A 193 -7.63 14.77 4.49
CA TYR A 193 -7.40 14.57 3.05
C TYR A 193 -8.56 13.89 2.34
N GLY A 194 -9.23 12.94 3.00
CA GLY A 194 -10.39 12.24 2.47
C GLY A 194 -11.70 13.03 2.57
N LEU A 195 -11.71 14.22 3.15
CA LEU A 195 -12.85 15.13 3.10
C LEU A 195 -12.86 15.87 1.76
N GLU A 196 -14.02 15.97 1.08
CA GLU A 196 -14.10 16.55 -0.27
C GLU A 196 -13.64 18.02 -0.34
N GLN A 197 -13.87 18.78 0.74
CA GLN A 197 -13.45 20.19 0.86
C GLN A 197 -12.33 20.37 1.91
N GLY A 198 -11.65 19.28 2.28
CA GLY A 198 -10.56 19.29 3.25
C GLY A 198 -10.98 19.87 4.61
N ILE A 199 -10.19 20.80 5.15
CA ILE A 199 -10.45 21.40 6.49
C ILE A 199 -11.74 22.23 6.55
N GLU A 200 -12.24 22.72 5.42
CA GLU A 200 -13.44 23.53 5.32
C GLU A 200 -14.70 22.68 5.03
N ASP A 201 -14.57 21.36 5.00
CA ASP A 201 -15.69 20.49 4.69
C ASP A 201 -16.79 20.57 5.73
N PRO A 202 -18.05 20.87 5.35
CA PRO A 202 -19.15 21.02 6.30
C PRO A 202 -19.51 19.73 7.06
N VAL A 203 -19.06 18.57 6.59
CA VAL A 203 -19.25 17.28 7.30
C VAL A 203 -18.16 17.00 8.34
N LYS A 204 -17.16 17.86 8.47
CA LYS A 204 -16.11 17.75 9.49
C LYS A 204 -16.71 17.99 10.87
N GLU A 205 -16.49 17.05 11.79
CA GLU A 205 -17.07 17.08 13.15
C GLU A 205 -16.00 17.32 14.22
N LEU A 206 -14.79 16.75 14.06
CA LEU A 206 -13.68 16.92 14.98
C LEU A 206 -12.97 18.26 14.74
N ASP A 207 -12.64 18.97 15.82
CA ASP A 207 -11.97 20.27 15.75
C ASP A 207 -10.47 20.16 15.41
N VAL A 208 -9.87 18.98 15.67
CA VAL A 208 -8.44 18.68 15.48
C VAL A 208 -8.23 17.57 14.48
N HIS A 209 -7.00 17.44 14.01
CA HIS A 209 -6.51 16.29 13.27
C HIS A 209 -5.64 15.48 14.24
N GLY A 210 -6.16 14.32 14.68
CA GLY A 210 -5.55 13.57 15.76
C GLY A 210 -4.71 12.38 15.31
N VAL A 211 -3.89 11.88 16.24
CA VAL A 211 -3.43 10.50 16.22
C VAL A 211 -4.14 9.76 17.35
N TYR A 212 -4.66 8.60 17.04
CA TYR A 212 -5.46 7.80 17.96
C TYR A 212 -4.82 6.45 18.19
N ARG A 213 -5.05 5.87 19.38
CA ARG A 213 -4.70 4.50 19.75
C ARG A 213 -5.99 3.75 20.07
N LEU A 214 -6.20 2.64 19.36
CA LEU A 214 -7.24 1.67 19.63
C LEU A 214 -6.59 0.42 20.23
N THR A 215 -6.91 0.09 21.48
CA THR A 215 -6.41 -1.11 22.14
C THR A 215 -7.22 -2.36 21.77
N ALA A 216 -6.67 -3.54 22.01
CA ALA A 216 -7.31 -4.80 21.68
C ALA A 216 -8.66 -5.01 22.45
N ASP A 217 -8.86 -4.35 23.59
CA ASP A 217 -10.14 -4.36 24.33
C ASP A 217 -11.17 -3.35 23.81
N GLY A 218 -10.85 -2.61 22.74
CA GLY A 218 -11.71 -1.63 22.11
C GLY A 218 -11.66 -0.22 22.73
N SER A 219 -10.73 0.03 23.68
CA SER A 219 -10.56 1.37 24.25
C SER A 219 -9.87 2.30 23.24
N LEU A 220 -10.48 3.45 22.97
CA LEU A 220 -9.97 4.46 22.04
C LEU A 220 -9.48 5.69 22.80
N THR A 221 -8.25 6.11 22.52
CA THR A 221 -7.62 7.28 23.12
C THR A 221 -7.02 8.17 22.02
N GLN A 222 -7.21 9.49 22.12
CA GLN A 222 -6.45 10.44 21.32
C GLN A 222 -5.08 10.65 21.99
N VAL A 223 -4.00 10.25 21.30
CA VAL A 223 -2.64 10.27 21.86
C VAL A 223 -1.83 11.49 21.39
N ILE A 224 -2.21 12.11 20.27
CA ILE A 224 -1.62 13.36 19.75
C ILE A 224 -2.78 14.22 19.22
N SER A 225 -2.77 15.52 19.53
CA SER A 225 -3.82 16.47 19.11
C SER A 225 -3.29 17.80 18.59
N ASP A 226 -1.98 17.99 18.58
CA ASP A 226 -1.31 19.26 18.29
C ASP A 226 -0.60 19.29 16.94
N LEU A 227 -0.64 18.20 16.16
CA LEU A 227 -0.11 18.18 14.81
C LEU A 227 -1.16 18.74 13.81
N PRO A 228 -0.79 19.71 12.96
CA PRO A 228 -1.72 20.29 12.00
C PRO A 228 -2.28 19.28 10.98
N ARG A 229 -1.46 18.33 10.52
CA ARG A 229 -1.85 17.28 9.56
C ARG A 229 -0.97 16.04 9.75
N PRO A 230 -1.24 15.22 10.81
CA PRO A 230 -0.53 13.96 10.98
C PRO A 230 -0.84 13.05 9.77
N ASN A 231 0.19 12.37 9.25
CA ASN A 231 0.09 11.55 8.04
C ASN A 231 0.73 10.17 8.31
N GLY A 232 1.86 9.82 7.71
CA GLY A 232 2.53 8.54 7.93
C GLY A 232 2.88 8.29 9.40
N ILE A 233 2.82 7.02 9.80
CA ILE A 233 3.06 6.58 11.18
C ILE A 233 3.80 5.24 11.20
N ALA A 234 4.88 5.14 11.99
CA ALA A 234 5.63 3.90 12.10
C ALA A 234 6.37 3.78 13.44
N PHE A 235 6.55 2.54 13.93
CA PHE A 235 7.34 2.25 15.12
C PHE A 235 8.80 1.96 14.80
N SER A 236 9.72 2.35 15.71
CA SER A 236 11.10 1.87 15.72
C SER A 236 11.17 0.34 15.89
N PRO A 237 12.29 -0.33 15.52
CA PRO A 237 12.41 -1.78 15.63
C PRO A 237 12.20 -2.32 17.04
N ASP A 238 12.62 -1.58 18.06
CA ASP A 238 12.44 -1.92 19.49
C ASP A 238 11.08 -1.47 20.05
N GLN A 239 10.26 -0.81 19.19
CA GLN A 239 8.96 -0.25 19.54
C GLN A 239 8.98 0.81 20.67
N GLY A 240 10.16 1.30 21.01
CA GLY A 240 10.35 2.35 22.01
C GLY A 240 10.08 3.77 21.47
N THR A 241 9.98 3.93 20.15
CA THR A 241 9.72 5.21 19.52
C THR A 241 8.62 5.07 18.47
N LEU A 242 7.66 5.99 18.49
CA LEU A 242 6.68 6.18 17.42
C LEU A 242 7.06 7.41 16.60
N TYR A 243 7.26 7.22 15.29
CA TYR A 243 7.46 8.32 14.34
C TYR A 243 6.12 8.69 13.70
N VAL A 244 5.88 9.99 13.57
CA VAL A 244 4.69 10.54 12.88
C VAL A 244 5.14 11.66 11.96
N SER A 245 4.82 11.55 10.68
CA SER A 245 5.01 12.67 9.76
C SER A 245 3.90 13.70 9.94
N ASN A 246 4.26 14.98 9.93
CA ASN A 246 3.32 16.09 9.85
C ASN A 246 3.50 16.81 8.52
N SER A 247 2.55 16.63 7.63
CA SER A 247 2.50 17.31 6.33
C SER A 247 1.87 18.71 6.38
N GLY A 248 1.42 19.14 7.56
CA GLY A 248 0.99 20.53 7.82
C GLY A 248 2.16 21.47 8.10
N LEU A 249 1.88 22.75 8.29
CA LEU A 249 2.90 23.77 8.58
C LEU A 249 3.06 24.05 10.07
N PRO A 250 4.29 24.08 10.61
CA PRO A 250 5.55 23.72 9.96
C PRO A 250 5.67 22.21 9.70
N PRO A 251 6.21 21.78 8.53
CA PRO A 251 6.37 20.37 8.23
C PRO A 251 7.50 19.76 9.07
N VAL A 252 7.28 18.59 9.65
CA VAL A 252 8.24 17.91 10.51
C VAL A 252 7.91 16.44 10.65
N ILE A 253 8.94 15.60 10.76
CA ILE A 253 8.81 14.24 11.26
C ILE A 253 9.03 14.30 12.76
N MET A 254 8.02 13.91 13.54
CA MET A 254 8.07 13.85 14.99
C MET A 254 8.45 12.46 15.47
N ALA A 255 9.11 12.40 16.62
CA ALA A 255 9.38 11.15 17.36
C ALA A 255 8.82 11.30 18.78
N TYR A 256 8.15 10.25 19.24
CA TYR A 256 7.56 10.17 20.58
C TYR A 256 8.08 8.90 21.27
N ASP A 257 8.46 9.00 22.54
CA ASP A 257 8.79 7.83 23.34
C ASP A 257 7.49 7.07 23.67
N VAL A 258 7.51 5.76 23.48
CA VAL A 258 6.40 4.86 23.77
C VAL A 258 6.61 4.20 25.13
N THR A 259 5.69 4.40 26.04
CA THR A 259 5.74 3.76 27.37
C THR A 259 5.32 2.29 27.31
N SER A 260 5.56 1.52 28.35
CA SER A 260 5.11 0.12 28.44
C SER A 260 3.60 -0.04 28.42
N SER A 261 2.83 1.03 28.77
CA SER A 261 1.36 1.07 28.64
C SER A 261 0.90 1.47 27.24
N GLY A 262 1.83 1.84 26.32
CA GLY A 262 1.50 2.33 24.97
C GLY A 262 1.17 3.83 24.92
N ASP A 263 1.32 4.55 26.01
CA ASP A 263 1.14 6.02 26.02
C ASP A 263 2.36 6.70 25.41
N LEU A 264 2.16 7.87 24.83
CA LEU A 264 3.21 8.66 24.21
C LEU A 264 3.72 9.76 25.13
N SER A 265 5.03 10.00 25.09
CA SER A 265 5.68 11.05 25.85
C SER A 265 6.88 11.64 25.09
N ASN A 266 7.46 12.71 25.61
CA ASN A 266 8.71 13.31 25.11
C ASN A 266 8.68 13.58 23.59
N GLY A 267 7.56 14.11 23.07
CA GLY A 267 7.46 14.49 21.66
C GLY A 267 8.56 15.47 21.25
N ARG A 268 9.29 15.14 20.20
CA ARG A 268 10.44 15.91 19.70
C ARG A 268 10.50 15.89 18.19
N ALA A 269 11.00 16.97 17.57
CA ALA A 269 11.32 16.96 16.15
C ALA A 269 12.46 15.97 15.91
N PHE A 270 12.23 15.02 15.02
CA PHE A 270 13.23 14.06 14.57
C PHE A 270 13.94 14.58 13.33
N TYR A 271 13.18 15.01 12.32
CA TYR A 271 13.74 15.56 11.10
C TYR A 271 12.83 16.66 10.54
N GLN A 272 13.45 17.76 10.11
CA GLN A 272 12.71 18.92 9.58
C GLN A 272 12.45 18.73 8.09
N SER A 273 11.35 18.11 7.75
CA SER A 273 10.88 17.91 6.37
C SER A 273 9.38 17.70 6.33
N TRP A 274 8.79 17.97 5.19
CA TRP A 274 7.49 17.44 4.84
C TRP A 274 7.61 15.92 4.69
N GLY A 275 6.56 15.17 5.02
CA GLY A 275 6.51 13.73 4.84
C GLY A 275 5.09 13.25 4.70
N ASP A 276 4.91 12.21 3.89
CA ASP A 276 3.69 11.44 3.73
C ASP A 276 3.83 10.11 4.49
N GLY A 277 3.79 8.95 3.84
CA GLY A 277 3.99 7.66 4.48
C GLY A 277 5.40 7.40 4.99
N LEU A 278 5.53 6.47 5.94
CA LEU A 278 6.79 6.10 6.60
C LEU A 278 7.02 4.59 6.57
N ALA A 279 8.29 4.18 6.40
CA ALA A 279 8.75 2.82 6.67
C ALA A 279 10.03 2.85 7.51
N ILE A 280 10.32 1.75 8.22
CA ILE A 280 11.50 1.63 9.10
C ILE A 280 12.21 0.32 8.79
N ASP A 281 13.54 0.34 8.71
CA ASP A 281 14.33 -0.88 8.61
C ASP A 281 14.79 -1.42 10.01
N GLN A 282 15.32 -2.63 10.03
CA GLN A 282 15.78 -3.26 11.27
C GLN A 282 16.98 -2.55 11.94
N GLN A 283 17.66 -1.65 11.22
CA GLN A 283 18.72 -0.81 11.77
C GLN A 283 18.18 0.50 12.35
N GLY A 284 16.87 0.77 12.20
CA GLY A 284 16.19 1.96 12.66
C GLY A 284 16.29 3.16 11.71
N ASN A 285 16.75 2.95 10.46
CA ASN A 285 16.67 4.01 9.46
C ASN A 285 15.21 4.26 9.08
N VAL A 286 14.85 5.53 8.99
CA VAL A 286 13.50 6.00 8.66
C VAL A 286 13.44 6.37 7.19
N TYR A 287 12.52 5.75 6.47
CA TYR A 287 12.21 6.03 5.07
C TYR A 287 10.99 6.93 5.05
N VAL A 288 11.14 8.15 4.52
CA VAL A 288 10.09 9.17 4.50
C VAL A 288 9.69 9.41 3.05
N ALA A 289 8.51 8.95 2.66
CA ALA A 289 7.93 9.25 1.36
C ALA A 289 7.46 10.71 1.29
N GLY A 290 7.51 11.29 0.10
CA GLY A 290 6.95 12.61 -0.21
C GLY A 290 7.95 13.68 -0.60
N PRO A 291 8.97 13.99 0.20
CA PRO A 291 9.86 15.11 -0.09
C PRO A 291 10.55 14.98 -1.44
N ASP A 292 10.62 16.09 -2.17
CA ASP A 292 11.34 16.23 -3.45
C ASP A 292 11.02 15.14 -4.50
N ASN A 293 9.79 14.62 -4.49
CA ASN A 293 9.34 13.53 -5.36
C ASN A 293 10.12 12.24 -5.13
N GLY A 294 10.26 11.82 -3.89
CA GLY A 294 11.04 10.63 -3.58
C GLY A 294 10.82 10.09 -2.16
N VAL A 295 11.78 9.27 -1.75
CA VAL A 295 11.86 8.73 -0.40
C VAL A 295 13.19 9.16 0.22
N LEU A 296 13.15 9.92 1.31
CA LEU A 296 14.36 10.23 2.10
C LEU A 296 14.72 9.02 2.95
N ILE A 297 16.02 8.75 3.10
CA ILE A 297 16.54 7.73 4.02
C ILE A 297 17.33 8.45 5.11
N ILE A 298 16.82 8.37 6.35
CA ILE A 298 17.30 9.12 7.50
C ILE A 298 17.81 8.12 8.55
N SER A 299 19.03 8.34 9.08
CA SER A 299 19.59 7.50 10.13
C SER A 299 18.79 7.60 11.43
N PRO A 300 18.94 6.64 12.37
CA PRO A 300 18.32 6.73 13.71
C PRO A 300 18.72 7.99 14.50
N ALA A 301 19.85 8.61 14.13
CA ALA A 301 20.32 9.87 14.73
C ALA A 301 19.70 11.12 14.11
N GLY A 302 18.79 10.98 13.12
CA GLY A 302 18.17 12.10 12.42
C GLY A 302 19.06 12.73 11.34
N GLU A 303 20.02 12.00 10.80
CA GLU A 303 20.92 12.47 9.74
C GLU A 303 20.48 11.92 8.39
N LEU A 304 20.38 12.79 7.37
CA LEU A 304 20.02 12.39 6.02
C LEU A 304 21.16 11.60 5.37
N LEU A 305 20.89 10.37 4.98
CA LEU A 305 21.83 9.49 4.29
C LEU A 305 21.76 9.66 2.77
N GLY A 306 20.59 9.92 2.24
CA GLY A 306 20.33 10.14 0.82
C GLY A 306 18.86 10.01 0.48
N SER A 307 18.55 9.95 -0.82
CA SER A 307 17.18 9.86 -1.31
C SER A 307 17.03 8.94 -2.52
N LEU A 308 15.86 8.34 -2.63
CA LEU A 308 15.37 7.62 -3.82
C LEU A 308 14.44 8.57 -4.57
N ASN A 309 14.92 9.23 -5.62
CA ASN A 309 14.13 10.18 -6.40
C ASN A 309 13.30 9.43 -7.45
N THR A 310 11.99 9.37 -7.29
CA THR A 310 11.04 8.68 -8.18
C THR A 310 10.60 9.52 -9.37
N THR A 311 11.01 10.80 -9.45
CA THR A 311 10.60 11.80 -10.46
C THR A 311 9.14 12.25 -10.37
N GLN A 312 8.33 11.64 -9.50
CA GLN A 312 6.93 11.96 -9.29
C GLN A 312 6.62 12.10 -7.80
N ARG A 313 5.49 12.72 -7.46
CA ARG A 313 5.06 12.80 -6.06
C ARG A 313 4.96 11.40 -5.47
N THR A 314 5.57 11.22 -4.33
CA THR A 314 5.65 9.92 -3.65
C THR A 314 4.81 9.98 -2.39
N SER A 315 3.91 9.04 -2.23
CA SER A 315 2.93 9.03 -1.16
C SER A 315 3.32 8.11 -0.01
N ASN A 316 3.77 6.88 -0.31
CA ASN A 316 4.04 5.92 0.76
C ASN A 316 5.11 4.91 0.35
N CYS A 317 5.61 4.15 1.33
CA CYS A 317 6.51 3.04 1.08
C CYS A 317 6.37 1.96 2.16
N ALA A 318 6.60 0.71 1.79
CA ALA A 318 6.57 -0.42 2.71
C ALA A 318 7.54 -1.51 2.30
N PHE A 319 8.14 -2.17 3.27
CA PHE A 319 8.93 -3.37 3.03
C PHE A 319 8.02 -4.57 2.74
N GLY A 320 8.51 -5.50 1.95
CA GLY A 320 7.77 -6.72 1.64
C GLY A 320 8.65 -7.83 1.08
N ASP A 321 8.02 -8.90 0.56
CA ASP A 321 8.66 -10.09 0.04
C ASP A 321 9.52 -10.79 1.12
N ASP A 322 10.82 -10.93 0.91
CA ASP A 322 11.78 -11.46 1.89
C ASP A 322 12.28 -10.42 2.91
N GLY A 323 11.69 -9.22 2.89
CA GLY A 323 12.03 -8.09 3.74
C GLY A 323 13.09 -7.14 3.18
N TYR A 324 13.78 -7.51 2.10
CA TYR A 324 14.80 -6.66 1.46
C TYR A 324 14.24 -5.79 0.31
N THR A 325 12.99 -5.95 -0.03
CA THR A 325 12.32 -5.17 -1.09
C THR A 325 11.51 -4.05 -0.48
N LEU A 326 11.82 -2.80 -0.86
CA LEU A 326 10.99 -1.64 -0.55
C LEU A 326 10.06 -1.38 -1.75
N TYR A 327 8.76 -1.45 -1.51
CA TYR A 327 7.71 -1.03 -2.43
C TYR A 327 7.38 0.43 -2.19
N ILE A 328 7.17 1.19 -3.25
CA ILE A 328 6.94 2.64 -3.19
C ILE A 328 5.73 2.97 -4.04
N THR A 329 4.76 3.66 -3.47
CA THR A 329 3.67 4.28 -4.22
C THR A 329 4.05 5.70 -4.61
N SER A 330 3.94 6.00 -5.91
CA SER A 330 4.41 7.27 -6.48
C SER A 330 3.50 7.74 -7.59
N ASP A 331 2.60 8.66 -7.28
CA ASP A 331 1.57 9.19 -8.18
C ASP A 331 0.76 8.04 -8.81
N MET A 332 0.93 7.81 -10.11
CA MET A 332 0.24 6.75 -10.85
C MET A 332 0.94 5.37 -10.80
N HIS A 333 2.06 5.23 -10.08
CA HIS A 333 2.93 4.06 -10.15
C HIS A 333 3.00 3.29 -8.84
N LEU A 334 3.18 1.97 -8.95
CA LEU A 334 3.81 1.14 -7.95
C LEU A 334 5.24 0.85 -8.40
N LEU A 335 6.21 1.14 -7.55
CA LEU A 335 7.63 0.91 -7.79
C LEU A 335 8.18 -0.08 -6.77
N ARG A 336 9.36 -0.66 -7.05
CA ARG A 336 10.16 -1.37 -6.06
C ARG A 336 11.65 -1.07 -6.22
N ILE A 337 12.37 -1.23 -5.12
CA ILE A 337 13.83 -1.25 -5.09
C ILE A 337 14.31 -2.33 -4.12
N ARG A 338 15.37 -3.05 -4.51
CA ARG A 338 16.03 -4.00 -3.63
C ARG A 338 17.06 -3.29 -2.77
N LEU A 339 17.01 -3.53 -1.46
CA LEU A 339 17.92 -2.98 -0.47
C LEU A 339 18.80 -4.06 0.15
N ASN A 340 19.88 -3.65 0.85
CA ASN A 340 20.79 -4.54 1.57
C ASN A 340 20.39 -4.73 3.05
N VAL A 341 19.31 -4.10 3.47
CA VAL A 341 18.76 -4.12 4.84
C VAL A 341 17.32 -4.61 4.81
N LYS A 342 16.89 -5.23 5.89
CA LYS A 342 15.50 -5.69 6.04
C LYS A 342 14.63 -4.64 6.71
N GLY A 343 13.38 -4.58 6.29
CA GLY A 343 12.34 -3.86 7.01
C GLY A 343 12.00 -4.48 8.36
N VAL A 344 11.39 -3.70 9.23
CA VAL A 344 10.80 -4.18 10.48
C VAL A 344 9.69 -5.18 10.17
N GLY A 345 9.66 -6.29 10.90
CA GLY A 345 8.65 -7.34 10.73
C GLY A 345 9.08 -8.53 9.85
N PHE A 346 10.33 -8.54 9.31
CA PHE A 346 10.85 -9.60 8.44
C PHE A 346 12.04 -10.37 9.00
#